data_f3bb1269911d209e06d09eeadb8fd2d4
#
_entry.id   f3bb1269911d209e06d09eeadb8fd2d4
#
_cell.length_a   1.000
_cell.length_b   1.000
_cell.length_c   1.000
_cell.angle_alpha   90.00
_cell.angle_beta   90.00
_cell.angle_gamma   90.00
#
_symmetry.space_group_name_H-M   'P 1'
#
loop_
_entity.id
_entity.type
_entity.pdbx_description
1 polymer ?
#
loop_
_entity_poly.entity_id
_entity_poly.type
_entity_poly.pdbx_seq_one_letter_code
_entity_poly.pdbx_strand_id
1 'polypeptide(L)'
;MDTDAIGDLVDKLKAMQNDNVEDQDEYDDVDDDDEEEEHEPITLGFVDKPKNKWSLQRQYFPSKAGGVPAWLDPLNIPSRGSFVCDICGEPLQFLLQVYAPTEQETAFHRMLYVFMCPSMKCLLRDQHEQWKHHPEKPSRSVKVFRCQLQRVNPFYSQECPQYNESHKPAGCGAVLCDWCGTWKGDKLCSSCRQTRYCSEKHQVMSWRAGHKIACPQIQISSPVSGSNKSGATLLESHKGGSKNLWPEFEITIEDESEYNRDMSEENKLSNSLISRNRTDDTMNSIFDSFQGDADKKSWASFQECIDKAPEQVLRYYRNTNAKPIWPLSSGRPSNADIPRCSYCSGPMCCEFQILPQLLYYFGVDNEVDSLDWASIVVYACEASCNASLPYKHEFAWVQIHSPSTAL
;
A
#
# COMPACT_ATOMS: atom_id res chain seq x y z
N MET A 1 18.36 69.99 -12.32
CA MET A 1 17.46 69.09 -11.60
C MET A 1 17.18 67.95 -12.53
N ASP A 2 18.01 67.19 -12.52
CA ASP A 2 18.43 65.80 -12.44
C ASP A 2 17.53 64.84 -13.25
N THR A 3 17.90 64.75 -14.54
CA THR A 3 17.42 63.73 -15.49
C THR A 3 18.20 62.42 -15.32
N ASP A 4 19.27 62.40 -14.52
CA ASP A 4 20.13 61.22 -14.33
C ASP A 4 19.58 60.22 -13.32
N ALA A 5 18.68 60.61 -12.40
CA ALA A 5 18.10 59.75 -11.38
C ALA A 5 17.00 58.82 -11.92
N ILE A 6 16.35 59.16 -13.05
CA ILE A 6 15.28 58.34 -13.67
C ILE A 6 15.91 57.25 -14.55
N GLY A 7 17.06 57.52 -15.16
CA GLY A 7 17.80 56.51 -15.94
C GLY A 7 18.28 55.34 -15.08
N ASP A 8 18.81 55.61 -13.91
CA ASP A 8 19.34 54.60 -12.97
C ASP A 8 18.24 53.71 -12.37
N LEU A 9 17.02 54.26 -12.26
CA LEU A 9 15.87 53.49 -11.76
C LEU A 9 15.28 52.53 -12.84
N VAL A 10 15.30 52.95 -14.10
CA VAL A 10 14.85 52.15 -15.23
C VAL A 10 15.82 51.01 -15.52
N ASP A 11 17.12 51.22 -15.40
CA ASP A 11 18.12 50.18 -15.58
C ASP A 11 18.13 49.16 -14.42
N LYS A 12 17.86 49.58 -13.17
CA LYS A 12 17.63 48.68 -12.04
C LYS A 12 16.37 47.87 -12.19
N LEU A 13 15.29 48.42 -12.74
CA LEU A 13 14.06 47.69 -13.00
C LEU A 13 14.23 46.67 -14.15
N LYS A 14 15.02 46.96 -15.15
CA LYS A 14 15.38 46.02 -16.23
C LYS A 14 16.29 44.89 -15.72
N ALA A 15 17.21 45.18 -14.80
CA ALA A 15 18.04 44.15 -14.18
C ALA A 15 17.26 43.21 -13.27
N MET A 16 16.19 43.69 -12.63
CA MET A 16 15.30 42.84 -11.80
C MET A 16 14.29 42.00 -12.61
N GLN A 17 14.13 42.27 -13.90
CA GLN A 17 13.26 41.47 -14.79
C GLN A 17 13.99 40.34 -15.51
N ASN A 18 15.30 40.22 -15.36
CA ASN A 18 16.10 39.20 -16.07
C ASN A 18 16.54 38.03 -15.19
N ASP A 19 16.03 37.92 -13.95
CA ASP A 19 16.27 36.79 -13.06
C ASP A 19 15.04 35.80 -12.98
N ASN A 20 14.17 35.82 -13.99
CA ASN A 20 13.34 34.70 -14.27
C ASN A 20 14.22 33.64 -14.96
N VAL A 21 14.79 32.77 -14.15
CA VAL A 21 15.27 31.47 -14.61
C VAL A 21 14.04 30.76 -15.18
N GLU A 22 13.95 30.72 -16.49
CA GLU A 22 13.12 29.81 -17.21
C GLU A 22 13.64 28.39 -16.87
N ASP A 23 12.96 27.72 -15.95
CA ASP A 23 12.98 26.27 -15.94
C ASP A 23 12.39 25.84 -17.29
N GLN A 24 13.24 25.79 -18.30
CA GLN A 24 13.00 25.01 -19.49
C GLN A 24 13.00 23.56 -19.03
N ASP A 25 11.79 23.03 -18.75
CA ASP A 25 11.52 21.63 -18.98
C ASP A 25 11.84 21.39 -20.47
N GLU A 26 13.09 21.03 -20.76
CA GLU A 26 13.49 20.40 -22.00
C GLU A 26 12.61 19.16 -22.15
N TYR A 27 11.51 19.31 -22.88
CA TYR A 27 10.92 18.20 -23.57
C TYR A 27 11.98 17.83 -24.63
N ASP A 28 12.83 16.89 -24.31
CA ASP A 28 13.57 16.12 -25.29
C ASP A 28 12.51 15.49 -26.19
N ASP A 29 12.27 16.13 -27.36
CA ASP A 29 11.81 15.45 -28.56
C ASP A 29 12.93 14.45 -28.90
N VAL A 30 12.91 13.31 -28.24
CA VAL A 30 13.73 12.17 -28.62
C VAL A 30 13.09 11.64 -29.90
N ASP A 31 13.80 11.86 -30.99
CA ASP A 31 13.55 11.17 -32.27
C ASP A 31 13.28 9.71 -31.99
N ASP A 32 12.14 9.25 -32.50
CA ASP A 32 11.64 7.88 -32.52
C ASP A 32 12.61 7.01 -33.36
N ASP A 33 13.75 6.64 -32.77
CA ASP A 33 14.49 5.47 -33.20
C ASP A 33 13.82 4.28 -32.50
N ASP A 34 12.92 3.62 -33.24
CA ASP A 34 12.25 2.36 -32.89
C ASP A 34 13.26 1.23 -32.63
N GLU A 35 14.02 1.31 -31.54
CA GLU A 35 14.49 0.12 -30.87
C GLU A 35 13.30 -0.40 -30.06
N GLU A 36 12.65 -1.47 -30.50
CA GLU A 36 11.67 -2.24 -29.76
C GLU A 36 12.34 -2.75 -28.46
N GLU A 37 12.49 -1.86 -27.45
CA GLU A 37 12.77 -2.31 -26.09
C GLU A 37 11.58 -3.20 -25.70
N GLU A 38 11.83 -4.49 -25.48
CA GLU A 38 10.87 -5.42 -24.92
C GLU A 38 10.42 -4.88 -23.54
N HIS A 39 9.42 -4.02 -23.54
CA HIS A 39 8.82 -3.51 -22.30
C HIS A 39 8.10 -4.67 -21.62
N GLU A 40 8.58 -5.05 -20.43
CA GLU A 40 7.83 -5.99 -19.61
C GLU A 40 6.41 -5.44 -19.38
N PRO A 41 5.38 -6.28 -19.61
CA PRO A 41 4.00 -5.81 -19.57
C PRO A 41 3.61 -5.33 -18.16
N ILE A 42 2.85 -4.24 -18.12
CA ILE A 42 2.17 -3.79 -16.91
C ILE A 42 1.05 -4.79 -16.63
N THR A 43 0.93 -5.21 -15.37
CA THR A 43 -0.16 -6.08 -14.97
C THR A 43 -1.14 -5.35 -14.05
N LEU A 44 -2.43 -5.61 -14.25
CA LEU A 44 -3.53 -5.02 -13.51
C LEU A 44 -4.02 -6.00 -12.43
N GLY A 45 -4.33 -5.50 -11.26
CA GLY A 45 -4.87 -6.28 -10.17
C GLY A 45 -6.34 -5.98 -9.94
N PHE A 46 -7.15 -7.03 -9.84
CA PHE A 46 -8.58 -6.99 -9.57
C PHE A 46 -8.89 -7.72 -8.28
N VAL A 47 -9.92 -7.28 -7.55
CA VAL A 47 -10.33 -7.91 -6.30
C VAL A 47 -11.55 -8.78 -6.49
N ASP A 48 -11.42 -10.03 -6.04
CA ASP A 48 -12.49 -11.01 -5.99
C ASP A 48 -12.73 -11.52 -4.57
N LYS A 49 -13.97 -11.92 -4.30
CA LYS A 49 -14.23 -12.66 -3.07
C LYS A 49 -13.54 -14.01 -3.18
N PRO A 50 -12.72 -14.39 -2.17
CA PRO A 50 -12.00 -15.65 -2.23
C PRO A 50 -13.00 -16.82 -2.37
N LYS A 51 -12.81 -17.64 -3.40
CA LYS A 51 -13.63 -18.85 -3.64
C LYS A 51 -13.52 -19.81 -2.46
N ASN A 52 -12.33 -19.89 -1.86
CA ASN A 52 -12.02 -20.71 -0.72
C ASN A 52 -11.17 -19.94 0.27
N LYS A 53 -11.52 -19.95 1.56
CA LYS A 53 -10.73 -19.27 2.61
C LYS A 53 -9.29 -19.79 2.75
N TRP A 54 -9.01 -20.98 2.30
CA TRP A 54 -7.67 -21.55 2.32
C TRP A 54 -6.75 -20.97 1.24
N SER A 55 -7.29 -20.47 0.10
CA SER A 55 -6.48 -19.87 -0.98
C SER A 55 -5.67 -18.66 -0.50
N LEU A 56 -6.16 -17.97 0.53
CA LEU A 56 -5.49 -16.80 1.11
C LEU A 56 -4.47 -17.15 2.21
N GLN A 57 -4.19 -18.44 2.43
CA GLN A 57 -3.18 -18.86 3.39
C GLN A 57 -1.77 -18.71 2.81
N ARG A 58 -0.80 -18.43 3.69
CA ARG A 58 0.59 -18.07 3.33
C ARG A 58 1.30 -19.08 2.42
N GLN A 59 0.99 -20.38 2.53
CA GLN A 59 1.61 -21.43 1.71
C GLN A 59 1.21 -21.37 0.23
N TYR A 60 0.19 -20.61 -0.11
CA TYR A 60 -0.25 -20.38 -1.48
C TYR A 60 0.21 -19.04 -2.04
N PHE A 61 0.99 -18.28 -1.27
CA PHE A 61 1.59 -17.00 -1.68
C PHE A 61 0.58 -16.01 -2.28
N PRO A 62 -0.56 -15.74 -1.62
CA PRO A 62 -1.61 -14.95 -2.23
C PRO A 62 -1.24 -13.49 -2.37
N SER A 63 -1.61 -12.87 -3.50
CA SER A 63 -1.86 -11.44 -3.55
C SER A 63 -3.26 -11.20 -3.02
N LYS A 64 -3.42 -10.28 -2.06
CA LYS A 64 -4.71 -10.08 -1.37
C LYS A 64 -4.82 -8.68 -0.76
N ALA A 65 -6.06 -8.21 -0.59
CA ALA A 65 -6.38 -6.96 0.08
C ALA A 65 -7.28 -7.21 1.31
N GLY A 66 -7.12 -6.40 2.33
CA GLY A 66 -7.91 -6.47 3.56
C GLY A 66 -7.67 -7.72 4.41
N GLY A 67 -8.47 -7.88 5.45
CA GLY A 67 -8.31 -8.96 6.42
C GLY A 67 -7.00 -8.87 7.20
N VAL A 68 -6.26 -9.97 7.27
CA VAL A 68 -4.96 -10.09 7.94
C VAL A 68 -3.88 -10.54 6.96
N PRO A 69 -2.61 -10.13 7.14
CA PRO A 69 -1.55 -10.52 6.21
C PRO A 69 -1.21 -12.01 6.29
N ALA A 70 -0.89 -12.59 5.14
CA ALA A 70 -0.30 -13.92 5.03
C ALA A 70 1.22 -13.81 5.09
N TRP A 71 1.77 -13.68 6.30
CA TRP A 71 3.19 -13.42 6.54
C TRP A 71 4.11 -14.48 5.92
N LEU A 72 5.02 -14.07 5.02
CA LEU A 72 5.96 -14.97 4.33
C LEU A 72 6.96 -15.59 5.31
N ASP A 73 7.60 -14.79 6.17
CA ASP A 73 8.33 -15.28 7.34
C ASP A 73 7.43 -15.16 8.58
N PRO A 74 6.82 -16.28 9.01
CA PRO A 74 5.83 -16.24 10.09
C PRO A 74 6.44 -16.09 11.48
N LEU A 75 7.77 -16.15 11.62
CA LEU A 75 8.45 -16.07 12.92
C LEU A 75 8.94 -14.67 13.23
N ASN A 76 9.45 -13.97 12.22
CA ASN A 76 10.15 -12.70 12.38
C ASN A 76 9.30 -11.49 11.98
N ILE A 77 8.01 -11.51 12.32
CA ILE A 77 7.06 -10.43 12.06
C ILE A 77 7.56 -9.12 12.64
N PRO A 78 7.41 -7.97 11.91
CA PRO A 78 7.84 -6.67 12.39
C PRO A 78 7.28 -6.33 13.78
N SER A 79 8.13 -5.78 14.65
CA SER A 79 7.82 -5.47 16.04
C SER A 79 8.47 -4.14 16.45
N ARG A 80 8.30 -3.73 17.73
CA ARG A 80 9.00 -2.61 18.37
C ARG A 80 8.88 -1.28 17.63
N GLY A 81 7.62 -0.82 17.43
CA GLY A 81 7.35 0.52 16.93
C GLY A 81 7.32 0.66 15.41
N SER A 82 7.83 -0.31 14.64
CA SER A 82 7.74 -0.27 13.17
C SER A 82 6.31 -0.42 12.64
N PHE A 83 5.41 -0.95 13.46
CA PHE A 83 4.03 -1.24 13.11
C PHE A 83 3.00 -0.17 13.54
N VAL A 84 3.44 0.96 14.05
CA VAL A 84 2.55 2.04 14.47
C VAL A 84 2.62 3.21 13.50
N CYS A 85 1.53 3.96 13.40
CA CYS A 85 1.48 5.24 12.70
C CYS A 85 2.40 6.23 13.42
N ASP A 86 3.33 6.86 12.71
CA ASP A 86 4.27 7.80 13.32
C ASP A 86 3.59 9.12 13.73
N ILE A 87 2.34 9.34 13.28
CA ILE A 87 1.56 10.55 13.54
C ILE A 87 0.71 10.40 14.80
N CYS A 88 -0.08 9.31 14.90
CA CYS A 88 -1.00 9.13 16.02
C CYS A 88 -0.59 8.00 17.00
N GLY A 89 0.46 7.22 16.68
CA GLY A 89 0.94 6.13 17.52
C GLY A 89 0.06 4.87 17.52
N GLU A 90 -1.00 4.84 16.69
CA GLU A 90 -1.90 3.68 16.61
C GLU A 90 -1.30 2.57 15.76
N PRO A 91 -1.58 1.28 16.08
CA PRO A 91 -1.20 0.18 15.22
C PRO A 91 -1.82 0.33 13.82
N LEU A 92 -0.97 0.22 12.79
CA LEU A 92 -1.40 0.26 11.40
C LEU A 92 -2.26 -0.95 11.05
N GLN A 93 -3.23 -0.74 10.18
CA GLN A 93 -4.05 -1.80 9.58
C GLN A 93 -3.40 -2.34 8.31
N PHE A 94 -3.62 -3.62 8.04
CA PHE A 94 -3.17 -4.24 6.80
C PHE A 94 -4.05 -3.78 5.64
N LEU A 95 -3.43 -3.18 4.62
CA LEU A 95 -4.12 -2.72 3.42
C LEU A 95 -4.16 -3.84 2.36
N LEU A 96 -2.99 -4.24 1.89
CA LEU A 96 -2.84 -5.32 0.91
C LEU A 96 -1.43 -5.92 0.95
N GLN A 97 -1.28 -7.05 0.27
CA GLN A 97 0.02 -7.66 -0.07
C GLN A 97 0.05 -8.09 -1.52
N VAL A 98 1.23 -8.04 -2.11
CA VAL A 98 1.49 -8.45 -3.49
C VAL A 98 2.61 -9.48 -3.49
N TYR A 99 2.35 -10.66 -4.08
CA TYR A 99 3.38 -11.66 -4.32
C TYR A 99 4.10 -11.30 -5.62
N ALA A 100 5.37 -10.97 -5.51
CA ALA A 100 6.18 -10.42 -6.58
C ALA A 100 7.57 -11.10 -6.61
N PRO A 101 7.64 -12.41 -6.92
CA PRO A 101 8.88 -13.16 -7.00
C PRO A 101 9.79 -12.60 -8.10
N THR A 102 11.09 -12.81 -7.97
CA THR A 102 12.09 -12.46 -8.98
C THR A 102 12.91 -13.68 -9.34
N GLU A 103 13.69 -13.61 -10.43
CA GLU A 103 14.61 -14.67 -10.83
C GLU A 103 15.81 -14.83 -9.90
N GLN A 104 16.04 -13.86 -9.01
CA GLN A 104 17.13 -13.93 -8.05
C GLN A 104 16.87 -15.01 -7.00
N GLU A 105 17.84 -15.90 -6.78
CA GLU A 105 17.74 -16.97 -5.78
C GLU A 105 17.39 -16.45 -4.38
N THR A 106 17.91 -15.29 -3.99
CA THR A 106 17.63 -14.65 -2.70
C THR A 106 16.24 -14.04 -2.58
N ALA A 107 15.52 -13.89 -3.69
CA ALA A 107 14.18 -13.31 -3.79
C ALA A 107 13.22 -14.25 -4.56
N PHE A 108 13.48 -15.56 -4.55
CA PHE A 108 12.64 -16.57 -5.18
C PHE A 108 11.19 -16.52 -4.67
N HIS A 109 11.01 -16.36 -3.36
CA HIS A 109 9.75 -15.91 -2.78
C HIS A 109 9.93 -14.46 -2.33
N ARG A 110 9.12 -13.56 -2.85
CA ARG A 110 9.16 -12.15 -2.51
C ARG A 110 7.73 -11.62 -2.36
N MET A 111 7.49 -10.91 -1.27
CA MET A 111 6.19 -10.36 -0.93
C MET A 111 6.35 -8.95 -0.42
N LEU A 112 5.52 -8.05 -0.92
CA LEU A 112 5.40 -6.68 -0.40
C LEU A 112 4.09 -6.56 0.38
N TYR A 113 4.15 -5.90 1.53
CA TYR A 113 3.02 -5.67 2.42
C TYR A 113 2.83 -4.19 2.62
N VAL A 114 1.62 -3.71 2.46
CA VAL A 114 1.26 -2.31 2.71
C VAL A 114 0.34 -2.24 3.91
N PHE A 115 0.68 -1.35 4.84
CA PHE A 115 -0.09 -1.05 6.03
C PHE A 115 -0.35 0.43 6.10
N MET A 116 -1.51 0.82 6.59
CA MET A 116 -1.85 2.24 6.74
C MET A 116 -2.65 2.52 8.00
N CYS A 117 -2.60 3.76 8.43
CA CYS A 117 -3.51 4.29 9.43
C CYS A 117 -4.87 4.57 8.79
N PRO A 118 -5.99 4.11 9.37
CA PRO A 118 -7.32 4.35 8.78
C PRO A 118 -7.82 5.81 8.98
N SER A 119 -7.03 6.67 9.60
CA SER A 119 -7.39 8.06 9.85
C SER A 119 -7.02 8.97 8.69
N MET A 120 -8.00 9.61 8.06
CA MET A 120 -7.76 10.62 7.01
C MET A 120 -6.86 11.76 7.48
N LYS A 121 -7.00 12.20 8.75
CA LYS A 121 -6.12 13.23 9.35
C LYS A 121 -4.64 12.83 9.35
N CYS A 122 -4.36 11.55 9.57
CA CYS A 122 -2.99 11.03 9.51
C CYS A 122 -2.49 10.98 8.06
N LEU A 123 -3.34 10.60 7.11
CA LEU A 123 -2.98 10.52 5.70
C LEU A 123 -2.70 11.91 5.11
N LEU A 124 -3.53 12.91 5.42
CA LEU A 124 -3.30 14.32 5.06
C LEU A 124 -1.97 14.83 5.60
N ARG A 125 -1.66 14.52 6.86
CA ARG A 125 -0.39 14.91 7.47
C ARG A 125 0.79 14.18 6.86
N ASP A 126 0.66 12.91 6.51
CA ASP A 126 1.68 12.12 5.80
C ASP A 126 2.02 12.77 4.46
N GLN A 127 1.02 13.10 3.63
CA GLN A 127 1.25 13.82 2.38
C GLN A 127 1.97 15.15 2.61
N HIS A 128 1.57 15.92 3.61
CA HIS A 128 2.24 17.19 3.94
C HIS A 128 3.69 16.98 4.36
N GLU A 129 4.01 15.92 5.12
CA GLU A 129 5.39 15.58 5.51
C GLU A 129 6.23 15.15 4.29
N GLN A 130 5.64 14.52 3.29
CA GLN A 130 6.35 14.16 2.04
C GLN A 130 6.84 15.39 1.27
N TRP A 131 6.11 16.50 1.31
CA TRP A 131 6.48 17.75 0.62
C TRP A 131 7.61 18.54 1.31
N LYS A 132 7.97 18.14 2.53
CA LYS A 132 9.15 18.69 3.20
C LYS A 132 10.39 17.99 2.65
N HIS A 133 11.18 18.70 1.86
CA HIS A 133 12.43 18.18 1.33
C HIS A 133 13.31 17.64 2.47
N HIS A 134 13.57 16.33 2.46
CA HIS A 134 14.48 15.62 3.37
C HIS A 134 14.24 15.86 4.88
N PRO A 135 13.10 15.53 5.45
CA PRO A 135 12.93 15.56 6.89
C PRO A 135 13.88 14.54 7.54
N GLU A 136 14.55 14.95 8.62
CA GLU A 136 15.47 14.08 9.38
C GLU A 136 14.78 12.77 9.84
N LYS A 137 13.49 12.84 10.14
CA LYS A 137 12.63 11.69 10.47
C LYS A 137 11.26 11.87 9.85
N PRO A 138 11.00 11.28 8.68
CA PRO A 138 9.69 11.37 8.07
C PRO A 138 8.65 10.67 8.96
N SER A 139 7.57 11.38 9.30
CA SER A 139 6.43 10.79 10.01
C SER A 139 5.46 10.19 9.00
N ARG A 140 5.32 8.87 9.02
CA ARG A 140 4.55 8.13 8.02
C ARG A 140 3.29 7.49 8.62
N SER A 141 2.20 7.58 7.89
CA SER A 141 0.94 6.87 8.17
C SER A 141 0.75 5.66 7.27
N VAL A 142 1.51 5.57 6.19
CA VAL A 142 1.60 4.41 5.29
C VAL A 142 2.99 3.82 5.40
N LYS A 143 3.08 2.50 5.60
CA LYS A 143 4.36 1.77 5.69
C LYS A 143 4.34 0.54 4.81
N VAL A 144 5.44 0.31 4.15
CA VAL A 144 5.64 -0.84 3.25
C VAL A 144 6.76 -1.70 3.79
N PHE A 145 6.54 -3.02 3.76
CA PHE A 145 7.55 -4.00 4.12
C PHE A 145 7.74 -4.99 2.98
N ARG A 146 8.98 -5.25 2.62
CA ARG A 146 9.35 -6.33 1.72
C ARG A 146 9.94 -7.48 2.53
N CYS A 147 9.41 -8.68 2.31
CA CYS A 147 9.99 -9.93 2.80
C CYS A 147 10.37 -10.81 1.61
N GLN A 148 11.52 -11.47 1.70
CA GLN A 148 11.98 -12.39 0.66
C GLN A 148 12.67 -13.60 1.27
N LEU A 149 12.53 -14.74 0.59
CA LEU A 149 13.11 -16.02 0.96
C LEU A 149 13.72 -16.69 -0.28
N GLN A 150 14.77 -17.44 -0.06
CA GLN A 150 15.34 -18.32 -1.06
C GLN A 150 14.39 -19.47 -1.38
N ARG A 151 14.60 -20.16 -2.50
CA ARG A 151 13.85 -21.37 -2.86
C ARG A 151 13.93 -22.41 -1.73
N VAL A 152 15.12 -22.67 -1.23
CA VAL A 152 15.34 -23.55 -0.06
C VAL A 152 15.22 -22.71 1.20
N ASN A 153 14.15 -22.89 1.95
CA ASN A 153 13.86 -22.16 3.18
C ASN A 153 13.15 -23.06 4.20
N PRO A 154 13.11 -22.69 5.49
CA PRO A 154 12.55 -23.54 6.54
C PRO A 154 11.02 -23.55 6.58
N PHE A 155 10.33 -22.75 5.76
CA PHE A 155 8.88 -22.53 5.90
C PHE A 155 8.06 -23.18 4.80
N TYR A 156 8.62 -23.36 3.61
CA TYR A 156 7.91 -23.82 2.42
C TYR A 156 8.66 -24.93 1.70
N SER A 157 7.88 -25.85 1.09
CA SER A 157 8.43 -26.85 0.18
C SER A 157 8.97 -26.21 -1.08
N GLN A 158 9.98 -26.82 -1.70
CA GLN A 158 10.48 -26.42 -3.02
C GLN A 158 9.52 -26.75 -4.17
N GLU A 159 8.56 -27.65 -3.91
CA GLU A 159 7.52 -28.04 -4.86
C GLU A 159 6.37 -27.06 -4.81
N CYS A 160 5.70 -26.88 -5.96
CA CYS A 160 4.47 -26.09 -6.02
C CYS A 160 3.45 -26.61 -4.98
N PRO A 161 2.83 -25.71 -4.23
CA PRO A 161 1.83 -26.09 -3.25
C PRO A 161 0.66 -26.79 -3.97
N GLN A 162 0.37 -28.02 -3.55
CA GLN A 162 -0.81 -28.73 -4.04
C GLN A 162 -2.03 -28.20 -3.32
N TYR A 163 -3.06 -27.84 -4.08
CA TYR A 163 -4.34 -27.41 -3.55
C TYR A 163 -5.06 -28.58 -2.89
N ASN A 164 -4.95 -28.67 -1.57
CA ASN A 164 -5.64 -29.68 -0.79
C ASN A 164 -6.33 -29.02 0.40
N GLU A 165 -7.66 -29.16 0.50
CA GLU A 165 -8.50 -28.60 1.57
C GLU A 165 -8.08 -29.06 2.98
N SER A 166 -7.41 -30.19 3.09
CA SER A 166 -6.92 -30.73 4.37
C SER A 166 -5.57 -30.18 4.82
N HIS A 167 -4.89 -29.36 4.02
CA HIS A 167 -3.60 -28.78 4.38
C HIS A 167 -3.79 -27.67 5.43
N LYS A 168 -3.65 -28.05 6.69
CA LYS A 168 -3.42 -27.06 7.74
C LYS A 168 -2.09 -26.35 7.48
N PRO A 169 -2.01 -25.01 7.70
CA PRO A 169 -0.76 -24.27 7.53
C PRO A 169 0.34 -24.98 8.31
N ALA A 170 1.38 -25.38 7.60
CA ALA A 170 2.50 -26.05 8.25
C ALA A 170 3.19 -25.08 9.21
N GLY A 171 3.29 -25.48 10.46
CA GLY A 171 4.27 -24.98 11.39
C GLY A 171 3.94 -23.73 12.19
N CYS A 172 4.78 -23.54 13.18
CA CYS A 172 4.72 -22.51 14.18
C CYS A 172 5.03 -21.13 13.57
N GLY A 173 4.03 -20.25 13.58
CA GLY A 173 4.22 -18.82 13.41
C GLY A 173 4.41 -18.11 14.73
N ALA A 174 4.81 -16.84 14.71
CA ALA A 174 4.75 -15.99 15.88
C ALA A 174 3.30 -15.90 16.39
N VAL A 175 3.14 -15.83 17.70
CA VAL A 175 1.80 -15.61 18.28
C VAL A 175 1.36 -14.19 17.95
N LEU A 176 0.26 -14.10 17.24
CA LEU A 176 -0.31 -12.82 16.81
C LEU A 176 -1.17 -12.19 17.91
N CYS A 177 -1.43 -10.90 17.76
CA CYS A 177 -2.34 -10.15 18.59
C CYS A 177 -3.77 -10.70 18.48
N ASP A 178 -4.37 -11.08 19.59
CA ASP A 178 -5.72 -11.62 19.66
C ASP A 178 -6.81 -10.64 19.15
N TRP A 179 -6.53 -9.35 19.22
CA TRP A 179 -7.46 -8.33 18.76
C TRP A 179 -7.42 -8.10 17.25
N CYS A 180 -6.24 -7.82 16.69
CA CYS A 180 -6.12 -7.48 15.26
C CYS A 180 -5.68 -8.64 14.36
N GLY A 181 -5.15 -9.72 14.90
CA GLY A 181 -4.64 -10.84 14.10
C GLY A 181 -3.46 -10.51 13.17
N THR A 182 -2.98 -9.26 13.18
CA THR A 182 -2.00 -8.74 12.23
C THR A 182 -0.58 -8.80 12.79
N TRP A 183 -0.35 -8.13 13.92
CA TRP A 183 0.97 -7.92 14.48
C TRP A 183 1.31 -8.93 15.58
N LYS A 184 2.59 -9.12 15.85
CA LYS A 184 3.05 -10.00 16.91
C LYS A 184 2.51 -9.57 18.27
N GLY A 185 2.01 -10.54 19.04
CA GLY A 185 1.48 -10.34 20.38
C GLY A 185 2.58 -10.36 21.45
N ASP A 186 3.28 -9.24 21.64
CA ASP A 186 4.37 -9.12 22.61
C ASP A 186 3.87 -8.86 24.05
N LYS A 187 2.64 -8.33 24.21
CA LYS A 187 2.02 -8.07 25.52
C LYS A 187 1.11 -9.22 25.93
N LEU A 188 1.34 -9.74 27.12
CA LEU A 188 0.59 -10.85 27.68
C LEU A 188 -0.51 -10.34 28.62
N CYS A 189 -1.71 -10.92 28.54
CA CYS A 189 -2.75 -10.64 29.52
C CYS A 189 -2.27 -11.06 30.92
N SER A 190 -2.24 -10.12 31.87
CA SER A 190 -1.74 -10.37 33.23
C SER A 190 -2.60 -11.34 34.01
N SER A 191 -3.89 -11.48 33.68
CA SER A 191 -4.83 -12.35 34.36
C SER A 191 -4.75 -13.80 33.85
N CYS A 192 -5.13 -14.06 32.58
CA CYS A 192 -5.11 -15.45 32.04
C CYS A 192 -3.72 -15.93 31.63
N ARG A 193 -2.77 -15.04 31.37
CA ARG A 193 -1.40 -15.34 30.92
C ARG A 193 -1.30 -16.19 29.64
N GLN A 194 -2.36 -16.16 28.81
CA GLN A 194 -2.41 -16.92 27.55
C GLN A 194 -2.62 -15.99 26.35
N THR A 195 -3.57 -15.05 26.46
CA THR A 195 -3.92 -14.14 25.40
C THR A 195 -2.86 -13.05 25.23
N ARG A 196 -2.48 -12.75 24.00
CA ARG A 196 -1.41 -11.81 23.67
C ARG A 196 -1.90 -10.66 22.80
N TYR A 197 -1.27 -9.50 22.93
CA TYR A 197 -1.63 -8.27 22.24
C TYR A 197 -0.40 -7.54 21.70
N CYS A 198 -0.53 -6.83 20.59
CA CYS A 198 0.55 -6.01 20.04
C CYS A 198 0.70 -4.67 20.78
N SER A 199 -0.38 -4.15 21.36
CA SER A 199 -0.43 -2.85 22.04
C SER A 199 -1.35 -2.90 23.28
N GLU A 200 -1.19 -1.92 24.18
CA GLU A 200 -2.10 -1.74 25.32
C GLU A 200 -3.52 -1.41 24.87
N LYS A 201 -3.63 -0.61 23.82
CA LYS A 201 -4.92 -0.27 23.25
C LYS A 201 -5.67 -1.51 22.80
N HIS A 202 -5.03 -2.40 22.05
CA HIS A 202 -5.65 -3.65 21.61
C HIS A 202 -6.00 -4.56 22.78
N GLN A 203 -5.22 -4.57 23.83
CA GLN A 203 -5.57 -5.28 25.07
C GLN A 203 -6.84 -4.69 25.71
N VAL A 204 -6.93 -3.36 25.82
CA VAL A 204 -8.10 -2.67 26.39
C VAL A 204 -9.34 -2.89 25.50
N MET A 205 -9.20 -2.81 24.19
CA MET A 205 -10.31 -3.05 23.25
C MET A 205 -10.81 -4.49 23.34
N SER A 206 -9.93 -5.49 23.33
CA SER A 206 -10.28 -6.90 23.51
C SER A 206 -10.96 -7.13 24.87
N TRP A 207 -10.45 -6.52 25.92
CA TRP A 207 -11.04 -6.62 27.28
C TRP A 207 -12.48 -6.12 27.30
N ARG A 208 -12.74 -4.96 26.70
CA ARG A 208 -14.07 -4.37 26.63
C ARG A 208 -15.01 -5.14 25.70
N ALA A 209 -14.49 -5.72 24.63
CA ALA A 209 -15.26 -6.48 23.64
C ALA A 209 -15.66 -7.88 24.09
N GLY A 210 -15.11 -8.40 25.20
CA GLY A 210 -15.53 -9.69 25.74
C GLY A 210 -14.46 -10.52 26.43
N HIS A 211 -13.16 -10.20 26.27
CA HIS A 211 -12.10 -10.96 26.95
C HIS A 211 -12.25 -10.95 28.47
N LYS A 212 -12.82 -9.88 29.04
CA LYS A 212 -13.13 -9.81 30.48
C LYS A 212 -13.95 -11.01 30.98
N ILE A 213 -14.92 -11.47 30.16
CA ILE A 213 -15.78 -12.60 30.48
C ILE A 213 -15.09 -13.94 30.17
N ALA A 214 -14.37 -14.01 29.06
CA ALA A 214 -13.66 -15.22 28.62
C ALA A 214 -12.39 -15.49 29.44
N CYS A 215 -11.75 -14.47 29.98
CA CYS A 215 -10.45 -14.54 30.64
C CYS A 215 -10.40 -15.58 31.79
N PRO A 216 -11.37 -15.66 32.72
CA PRO A 216 -11.39 -16.68 33.79
C PRO A 216 -11.52 -18.09 33.22
N GLN A 217 -12.31 -18.29 32.16
CA GLN A 217 -12.51 -19.60 31.52
C GLN A 217 -11.23 -20.10 30.85
N ILE A 218 -10.48 -19.21 30.19
CA ILE A 218 -9.18 -19.50 29.58
C ILE A 218 -8.18 -19.93 30.66
N GLN A 219 -8.20 -19.29 31.84
CA GLN A 219 -7.33 -19.64 32.95
C GLN A 219 -7.60 -21.02 33.53
N ILE A 220 -8.87 -21.42 33.63
CA ILE A 220 -9.30 -22.73 34.16
C ILE A 220 -8.97 -23.85 33.19
N SER A 221 -9.03 -23.61 31.88
CA SER A 221 -8.78 -24.59 30.82
C SER A 221 -7.31 -24.94 30.62
N SER A 222 -6.39 -24.31 31.36
CA SER A 222 -4.95 -24.61 31.28
C SER A 222 -4.67 -25.94 31.98
N PRO A 223 -4.14 -26.97 31.31
CA PRO A 223 -3.66 -28.18 31.98
C PRO A 223 -2.44 -27.80 32.83
N VAL A 224 -2.58 -27.99 34.12
CA VAL A 224 -1.46 -27.96 35.08
C VAL A 224 -0.54 -29.11 34.70
N SER A 225 0.73 -28.78 34.42
CA SER A 225 1.89 -29.66 34.34
C SER A 225 2.12 -30.46 33.03
N GLY A 226 3.17 -30.09 32.34
CA GLY A 226 4.13 -31.06 31.80
C GLY A 226 3.72 -31.86 30.57
N SER A 227 3.59 -31.23 29.45
CA SER A 227 4.04 -31.82 28.17
C SER A 227 4.07 -30.73 27.09
N ASN A 228 5.17 -30.70 26.33
CA ASN A 228 5.36 -29.89 25.13
C ASN A 228 4.29 -30.29 24.10
N LYS A 229 3.16 -29.59 24.10
CA LYS A 229 2.22 -29.61 22.97
C LYS A 229 2.24 -28.25 22.32
N SER A 230 2.82 -28.23 21.14
CA SER A 230 2.79 -27.19 20.13
C SER A 230 1.45 -26.46 20.11
N GLY A 231 1.49 -25.13 20.23
CA GLY A 231 0.31 -24.26 20.32
C GLY A 231 -0.47 -24.11 19.01
N ALA A 232 -1.06 -25.18 18.53
CA ALA A 232 -1.80 -25.20 17.25
C ALA A 232 -3.33 -25.29 17.40
N THR A 233 -3.91 -25.15 18.62
CA THR A 233 -5.32 -25.51 18.79
C THR A 233 -6.21 -24.41 19.40
N LEU A 234 -5.79 -23.15 19.44
CA LEU A 234 -6.60 -22.06 20.01
C LEU A 234 -7.20 -21.07 19.01
N LEU A 235 -7.12 -21.35 17.70
CA LEU A 235 -7.58 -20.42 16.65
C LEU A 235 -9.09 -20.49 16.32
N GLU A 236 -9.86 -21.37 16.94
CA GLU A 236 -11.28 -21.53 16.58
C GLU A 236 -12.31 -20.94 17.56
N SER A 237 -11.92 -20.38 18.71
CA SER A 237 -12.92 -20.04 19.74
C SER A 237 -13.18 -18.55 19.99
N HIS A 238 -12.48 -17.64 19.40
CA HIS A 238 -12.78 -16.22 19.58
C HIS A 238 -13.28 -15.56 18.28
N LYS A 239 -14.57 -15.76 17.97
CA LYS A 239 -15.33 -14.99 16.97
C LYS A 239 -15.54 -13.50 17.38
N GLY A 240 -14.63 -12.94 18.14
CA GLY A 240 -14.53 -11.52 18.45
C GLY A 240 -13.53 -10.83 17.54
N GLY A 241 -13.49 -11.18 16.24
CA GLY A 241 -12.65 -10.49 15.27
C GLY A 241 -12.86 -8.99 15.35
N SER A 242 -11.77 -8.23 15.27
CA SER A 242 -11.81 -6.77 15.21
C SER A 242 -12.86 -6.35 14.18
N LYS A 243 -13.90 -5.64 14.61
CA LYS A 243 -14.92 -5.06 13.73
C LYS A 243 -14.33 -4.00 12.79
N ASN A 244 -13.04 -3.70 12.92
CA ASN A 244 -12.34 -2.63 12.22
C ASN A 244 -11.38 -3.13 11.14
N LEU A 245 -11.37 -4.42 10.79
CA LEU A 245 -10.60 -4.90 9.64
C LEU A 245 -11.39 -4.66 8.36
N TRP A 246 -10.71 -4.24 7.29
CA TRP A 246 -11.30 -4.18 5.98
C TRP A 246 -11.74 -5.58 5.49
N PRO A 247 -12.77 -5.67 4.68
CA PRO A 247 -13.17 -6.93 4.05
C PRO A 247 -11.99 -7.57 3.32
N GLU A 248 -11.93 -8.89 3.33
CA GLU A 248 -10.83 -9.66 2.74
C GLU A 248 -11.18 -10.08 1.33
N PHE A 249 -10.26 -9.81 0.40
CA PHE A 249 -10.36 -10.14 -1.02
C PHE A 249 -9.09 -10.81 -1.52
N GLU A 250 -9.22 -11.69 -2.51
CA GLU A 250 -8.13 -12.16 -3.34
C GLU A 250 -7.83 -11.12 -4.41
N ILE A 251 -6.56 -10.93 -4.79
CA ILE A 251 -6.17 -10.09 -5.92
C ILE A 251 -5.74 -11.02 -7.04
N THR A 252 -6.49 -10.99 -8.14
CA THR A 252 -6.13 -11.65 -9.40
C THR A 252 -5.36 -10.67 -10.28
N ILE A 253 -4.40 -11.18 -11.04
CA ILE A 253 -3.49 -10.37 -11.87
C ILE A 253 -3.74 -10.71 -13.33
N GLU A 254 -3.95 -9.68 -14.15
CA GLU A 254 -4.19 -9.79 -15.60
C GLU A 254 -3.24 -8.84 -16.35
N ASP A 255 -2.89 -9.19 -17.59
CA ASP A 255 -2.02 -8.36 -18.42
C ASP A 255 -2.78 -7.15 -18.97
N GLU A 256 -2.20 -5.93 -18.87
CA GLU A 256 -2.83 -4.72 -19.40
C GLU A 256 -3.05 -4.79 -20.90
N SER A 257 -2.21 -5.53 -21.64
CA SER A 257 -2.35 -5.66 -23.10
C SER A 257 -3.67 -6.32 -23.53
N GLU A 258 -4.30 -7.12 -22.66
CA GLU A 258 -5.61 -7.72 -22.92
C GLU A 258 -6.72 -6.68 -23.03
N TYR A 259 -6.55 -5.53 -22.36
CA TYR A 259 -7.50 -4.42 -22.35
C TYR A 259 -7.23 -3.36 -23.41
N ASN A 260 -6.10 -3.43 -24.13
CA ASN A 260 -5.76 -2.52 -25.22
C ASN A 260 -6.40 -2.92 -26.56
N ARG A 261 -7.04 -4.10 -26.66
CA ARG A 261 -7.75 -4.52 -27.86
C ARG A 261 -9.03 -3.68 -27.98
N ASP A 262 -9.26 -3.13 -29.17
CA ASP A 262 -10.42 -2.31 -29.51
C ASP A 262 -11.69 -2.90 -28.91
N MET A 263 -12.28 -2.18 -27.96
CA MET A 263 -13.54 -2.54 -27.35
C MET A 263 -14.63 -2.52 -28.44
N SER A 264 -15.06 -3.70 -28.87
CA SER A 264 -16.28 -3.83 -29.66
C SER A 264 -17.45 -3.18 -28.92
N GLU A 265 -18.38 -2.55 -29.65
CA GLU A 265 -19.46 -1.74 -29.06
C GLU A 265 -20.32 -2.47 -28.01
N GLU A 266 -20.34 -3.81 -28.01
CA GLU A 266 -21.07 -4.61 -27.02
C GLU A 266 -20.47 -4.54 -25.59
N ASN A 267 -19.16 -4.35 -25.45
CA ASN A 267 -18.50 -4.22 -24.14
C ASN A 267 -18.66 -2.81 -23.52
N LYS A 268 -18.97 -1.79 -24.33
CA LYS A 268 -19.25 -0.44 -23.81
C LYS A 268 -20.52 -0.39 -22.94
N LEU A 269 -21.48 -1.30 -23.14
CA LEU A 269 -22.74 -1.31 -22.38
C LEU A 269 -22.59 -1.92 -20.97
N SER A 270 -21.74 -2.92 -20.80
CA SER A 270 -21.53 -3.56 -19.49
C SER A 270 -20.60 -2.76 -18.57
N ASN A 271 -19.56 -2.14 -19.12
CA ASN A 271 -18.64 -1.30 -18.34
C ASN A 271 -19.27 0.04 -17.90
N SER A 272 -20.36 0.45 -18.57
CA SER A 272 -21.12 1.67 -18.23
C SER A 272 -21.89 1.60 -16.89
N LEU A 273 -21.99 0.44 -16.23
CA LEU A 273 -22.79 0.30 -15.01
C LEU A 273 -22.06 0.80 -13.75
N ILE A 274 -20.75 0.65 -13.69
CA ILE A 274 -19.92 1.16 -12.56
C ILE A 274 -19.65 2.65 -12.73
N SER A 275 -19.42 3.09 -13.98
CA SER A 275 -19.26 4.51 -14.31
C SER A 275 -20.52 5.33 -14.08
N ARG A 276 -21.73 4.73 -14.20
CA ARG A 276 -23.01 5.43 -13.99
C ARG A 276 -23.39 5.70 -12.54
N ASN A 277 -22.73 5.05 -11.57
CA ASN A 277 -22.97 5.34 -10.15
C ASN A 277 -22.11 6.49 -9.59
N ARG A 278 -21.12 6.98 -10.36
CA ARG A 278 -20.54 8.31 -10.14
C ARG A 278 -21.41 9.28 -10.92
N THR A 279 -22.30 9.97 -10.22
CA THR A 279 -23.16 10.99 -10.84
C THR A 279 -22.29 12.02 -11.57
N ASP A 280 -22.73 12.46 -12.74
CA ASP A 280 -22.12 13.53 -13.56
C ASP A 280 -21.74 14.75 -12.71
N ASP A 281 -22.52 15.03 -11.65
CA ASP A 281 -22.28 16.10 -10.68
C ASP A 281 -20.99 15.91 -9.87
N THR A 282 -20.59 14.67 -9.55
CA THR A 282 -19.34 14.40 -8.82
C THR A 282 -18.13 14.63 -9.72
N MET A 283 -18.22 14.23 -10.99
CA MET A 283 -17.16 14.46 -11.98
C MET A 283 -17.00 15.95 -12.27
N ASN A 284 -18.08 16.67 -12.47
CA ASN A 284 -18.05 18.12 -12.67
C ASN A 284 -17.48 18.85 -11.45
N SER A 285 -17.85 18.44 -10.23
CA SER A 285 -17.30 18.98 -8.99
C SER A 285 -15.79 18.75 -8.85
N ILE A 286 -15.27 17.59 -9.30
CA ILE A 286 -13.84 17.30 -9.35
C ILE A 286 -13.17 18.20 -10.39
N PHE A 287 -13.73 18.35 -11.59
CA PHE A 287 -13.20 19.24 -12.63
C PHE A 287 -13.13 20.71 -12.18
N ASP A 288 -14.11 21.17 -11.43
CA ASP A 288 -14.16 22.54 -10.90
C ASP A 288 -13.14 22.75 -9.76
N SER A 289 -12.70 21.68 -9.10
CA SER A 289 -11.70 21.75 -8.03
C SER A 289 -10.24 21.82 -8.54
N PHE A 290 -10.00 21.57 -9.83
CA PHE A 290 -8.65 21.62 -10.38
C PHE A 290 -8.12 23.06 -10.48
N GLN A 291 -6.97 23.28 -9.86
CA GLN A 291 -6.33 24.60 -9.79
C GLN A 291 -5.62 25.03 -11.08
N GLY A 292 -5.54 24.15 -12.10
CA GLY A 292 -4.84 24.48 -13.35
C GLY A 292 -5.07 23.49 -14.49
N ASP A 293 -4.72 23.91 -15.70
CA ASP A 293 -4.87 23.09 -16.92
C ASP A 293 -3.98 21.83 -16.89
N ALA A 294 -2.85 21.86 -16.18
CA ALA A 294 -1.97 20.71 -16.00
C ALA A 294 -2.64 19.59 -15.21
N ASP A 295 -3.39 19.89 -14.14
CA ASP A 295 -4.14 18.90 -13.38
C ASP A 295 -5.28 18.30 -14.20
N LYS A 296 -5.97 19.11 -15.01
CA LYS A 296 -7.01 18.62 -15.94
C LYS A 296 -6.45 17.66 -16.98
N LYS A 297 -5.28 17.98 -17.57
CA LYS A 297 -4.59 17.11 -18.52
C LYS A 297 -4.17 15.80 -17.87
N SER A 298 -3.61 15.85 -16.66
CA SER A 298 -3.22 14.67 -15.91
C SER A 298 -4.39 13.78 -15.56
N TRP A 299 -5.50 14.38 -15.10
CA TRP A 299 -6.73 13.67 -14.83
C TRP A 299 -7.30 12.98 -16.08
N ALA A 300 -7.33 13.67 -17.22
CA ALA A 300 -7.81 13.09 -18.47
C ALA A 300 -6.97 11.87 -18.87
N SER A 301 -5.63 11.97 -18.83
CA SER A 301 -4.73 10.85 -19.12
C SER A 301 -4.88 9.69 -18.11
N PHE A 302 -5.03 10.01 -16.82
CA PHE A 302 -5.29 8.99 -15.80
C PHE A 302 -6.63 8.28 -16.07
N GLN A 303 -7.68 9.04 -16.36
CA GLN A 303 -9.01 8.50 -16.64
C GLN A 303 -9.01 7.60 -17.87
N GLU A 304 -8.32 8.00 -18.94
CA GLU A 304 -8.16 7.17 -20.14
C GLU A 304 -7.54 5.81 -19.85
N CYS A 305 -6.52 5.77 -18.98
CA CYS A 305 -5.93 4.51 -18.53
C CYS A 305 -6.88 3.68 -17.65
N ILE A 306 -7.64 4.34 -16.76
CA ILE A 306 -8.57 3.65 -15.86
C ILE A 306 -9.79 3.13 -16.62
N ASP A 307 -10.30 3.87 -17.62
CA ASP A 307 -11.50 3.48 -18.37
C ASP A 307 -11.32 2.18 -19.16
N LYS A 308 -10.08 1.78 -19.48
CA LYS A 308 -9.77 0.50 -20.10
C LYS A 308 -10.12 -0.68 -19.19
N ALA A 309 -9.93 -0.53 -17.88
CA ALA A 309 -10.21 -1.56 -16.87
C ALA A 309 -10.66 -0.88 -15.54
N PRO A 310 -11.90 -0.37 -15.45
CA PRO A 310 -12.33 0.51 -14.37
C PRO A 310 -12.41 -0.16 -12.99
N GLU A 311 -12.39 -1.47 -12.92
CA GLU A 311 -12.43 -2.25 -11.67
C GLU A 311 -11.01 -2.54 -11.12
N GLN A 312 -9.95 -2.13 -11.83
CA GLN A 312 -8.60 -2.32 -11.38
C GLN A 312 -8.35 -1.58 -10.05
N VAL A 313 -7.72 -2.26 -9.10
CA VAL A 313 -7.34 -1.69 -7.79
C VAL A 313 -5.84 -1.54 -7.63
N LEU A 314 -5.08 -2.17 -8.51
CA LEU A 314 -3.63 -2.21 -8.47
C LEU A 314 -3.07 -2.21 -9.90
N ARG A 315 -1.94 -1.52 -10.08
CA ARG A 315 -1.10 -1.60 -11.28
C ARG A 315 0.29 -2.02 -10.85
N TYR A 316 0.75 -3.16 -11.32
CA TYR A 316 2.08 -3.68 -11.01
C TYR A 316 3.02 -3.44 -12.19
N TYR A 317 4.18 -2.88 -11.87
CA TYR A 317 5.21 -2.54 -12.84
C TYR A 317 6.39 -3.50 -12.68
N ARG A 318 6.77 -4.21 -13.74
CA ARG A 318 7.96 -5.08 -13.72
C ARG A 318 9.18 -4.39 -14.30
N ASN A 319 8.97 -3.31 -15.03
CA ASN A 319 10.03 -2.51 -15.63
C ASN A 319 10.43 -1.36 -14.70
N THR A 320 11.74 -1.21 -14.45
CA THR A 320 12.30 -0.14 -13.62
C THR A 320 12.08 1.26 -14.19
N ASN A 321 11.88 1.37 -15.50
CA ASN A 321 11.60 2.62 -16.22
C ASN A 321 10.11 2.96 -16.25
N ALA A 322 9.23 2.07 -15.79
CA ALA A 322 7.80 2.32 -15.79
C ALA A 322 7.43 3.53 -14.91
N LYS A 323 6.57 4.37 -15.45
CA LYS A 323 6.09 5.59 -14.77
C LYS A 323 4.68 5.35 -14.24
N PRO A 324 4.41 5.64 -12.94
CA PRO A 324 3.05 5.60 -12.40
C PRO A 324 2.13 6.57 -13.13
N ILE A 325 0.86 6.22 -13.26
CA ILE A 325 -0.16 7.14 -13.73
C ILE A 325 -0.63 8.02 -12.57
N TRP A 326 -0.63 9.34 -12.76
CA TRP A 326 -0.95 10.27 -11.69
C TRP A 326 -2.26 11.01 -11.98
N PRO A 327 -3.26 10.92 -11.07
CA PRO A 327 -4.50 11.68 -11.19
C PRO A 327 -4.31 13.20 -11.25
N LEU A 328 -3.32 13.72 -10.54
CA LEU A 328 -3.00 15.14 -10.49
C LEU A 328 -1.56 15.39 -10.92
N SER A 329 -1.27 16.51 -11.55
CA SER A 329 0.09 16.98 -11.83
C SER A 329 0.78 17.46 -10.56
N SER A 330 0.01 18.08 -9.65
CA SER A 330 0.45 18.53 -8.34
C SER A 330 0.69 17.36 -7.38
N GLY A 331 1.67 17.49 -6.49
CA GLY A 331 1.96 16.49 -5.46
C GLY A 331 2.56 15.18 -5.98
N ARG A 332 3.09 15.15 -7.20
CA ARG A 332 3.93 14.05 -7.71
C ARG A 332 5.32 14.11 -7.07
N PRO A 333 5.98 12.97 -6.84
CA PRO A 333 7.37 12.99 -6.44
C PRO A 333 8.28 13.34 -7.62
N SER A 334 9.30 14.13 -7.37
CA SER A 334 10.47 14.21 -8.24
C SER A 334 11.41 13.04 -7.96
N ASN A 335 12.37 12.79 -8.84
CA ASN A 335 13.39 11.78 -8.60
C ASN A 335 14.19 12.02 -7.30
N ALA A 336 14.32 13.29 -6.88
CA ALA A 336 14.99 13.65 -5.64
C ALA A 336 14.18 13.32 -4.38
N ASP A 337 12.87 13.18 -4.49
CA ASP A 337 11.98 12.84 -3.37
C ASP A 337 11.95 11.34 -3.08
N ILE A 338 12.39 10.52 -4.02
CA ILE A 338 12.48 9.07 -3.84
C ILE A 338 13.80 8.74 -3.11
N PRO A 339 13.74 8.22 -1.87
CA PRO A 339 14.93 7.95 -1.11
C PRO A 339 15.72 6.79 -1.73
N ARG A 340 17.00 6.70 -1.37
CA ARG A 340 17.77 5.50 -1.64
C ARG A 340 17.42 4.40 -0.63
N CYS A 341 17.60 3.14 -1.05
CA CYS A 341 17.41 1.99 -0.17
C CYS A 341 18.24 2.13 1.11
N SER A 342 17.60 2.09 2.27
CA SER A 342 18.27 2.24 3.58
C SER A 342 19.20 1.09 3.95
N TYR A 343 19.19 -0.01 3.18
CA TYR A 343 19.98 -1.21 3.45
C TYR A 343 21.21 -1.35 2.55
N CYS A 344 21.10 -0.98 1.28
CA CYS A 344 22.22 -1.10 0.33
C CYS A 344 22.61 0.22 -0.32
N SER A 345 21.92 1.31 -0.01
CA SER A 345 22.09 2.64 -0.62
C SER A 345 21.91 2.67 -2.16
N GLY A 346 21.38 1.59 -2.73
CA GLY A 346 21.01 1.51 -4.15
C GLY A 346 19.75 2.30 -4.48
N PRO A 347 19.42 2.44 -5.76
CA PRO A 347 18.21 3.11 -6.19
C PRO A 347 16.95 2.32 -5.78
N MET A 348 15.83 3.04 -5.70
CA MET A 348 14.50 2.45 -5.58
C MET A 348 13.75 2.69 -6.88
N CYS A 349 13.00 1.70 -7.32
CA CYS A 349 12.17 1.78 -8.51
C CYS A 349 10.68 1.66 -8.14
N CYS A 350 9.81 2.16 -9.01
CA CYS A 350 8.39 1.96 -8.87
C CYS A 350 8.07 0.47 -8.98
N GLU A 351 7.38 -0.06 -7.99
CA GLU A 351 7.00 -1.48 -7.95
C GLU A 351 5.54 -1.68 -8.31
N PHE A 352 4.65 -0.94 -7.65
CA PHE A 352 3.22 -0.95 -7.97
C PHE A 352 2.51 0.30 -7.45
N GLN A 353 1.34 0.51 -7.98
CA GLN A 353 0.44 1.61 -7.64
C GLN A 353 -0.89 1.05 -7.12
N ILE A 354 -1.39 1.61 -6.03
CA ILE A 354 -2.69 1.28 -5.42
C ILE A 354 -3.66 2.38 -5.81
N LEU A 355 -4.75 1.98 -6.45
CA LEU A 355 -5.77 2.88 -6.98
C LEU A 355 -6.91 3.11 -5.96
N PRO A 356 -7.61 4.24 -6.04
CA PRO A 356 -8.69 4.57 -5.11
C PRO A 356 -9.91 3.64 -5.23
N GLN A 357 -10.07 2.89 -6.32
CA GLN A 357 -11.11 1.88 -6.49
C GLN A 357 -11.13 0.85 -5.35
N LEU A 358 -9.99 0.60 -4.70
CA LEU A 358 -9.91 -0.29 -3.54
C LEU A 358 -10.80 0.16 -2.38
N LEU A 359 -10.98 1.48 -2.19
CA LEU A 359 -11.84 2.05 -1.14
C LEU A 359 -13.30 1.63 -1.31
N TYR A 360 -13.78 1.56 -2.54
CA TYR A 360 -15.13 1.09 -2.85
C TYR A 360 -15.34 -0.35 -2.35
N TYR A 361 -14.39 -1.25 -2.63
CA TYR A 361 -14.48 -2.64 -2.19
C TYR A 361 -14.37 -2.77 -0.67
N PHE A 362 -13.67 -1.87 -0.01
CA PHE A 362 -13.61 -1.84 1.44
C PHE A 362 -14.85 -1.24 2.11
N GLY A 363 -15.79 -0.71 1.33
CA GLY A 363 -17.01 -0.09 1.83
C GLY A 363 -16.71 1.16 2.65
N VAL A 364 -15.70 1.94 2.25
CA VAL A 364 -15.42 3.23 2.87
C VAL A 364 -16.48 4.22 2.44
N ASP A 365 -17.14 4.84 3.41
CA ASP A 365 -18.20 5.82 3.18
C ASP A 365 -17.64 7.11 2.55
N ASN A 366 -18.46 7.82 1.77
CA ASN A 366 -18.10 9.10 1.15
C ASN A 366 -18.40 10.30 2.09
N GLU A 367 -18.05 10.18 3.37
CA GLU A 367 -18.16 11.30 4.30
C GLU A 367 -16.88 12.15 4.27
N VAL A 368 -16.98 13.42 4.69
CA VAL A 368 -15.87 14.39 4.62
C VAL A 368 -14.60 13.93 5.35
N ASP A 369 -14.74 13.18 6.44
CA ASP A 369 -13.62 12.66 7.23
C ASP A 369 -13.25 11.21 6.87
N SER A 370 -13.89 10.61 5.87
CA SER A 370 -13.61 9.24 5.42
C SER A 370 -12.24 9.17 4.76
N LEU A 371 -11.64 7.98 4.86
CA LEU A 371 -10.35 7.72 4.23
C LEU A 371 -10.46 7.86 2.71
N ASP A 372 -9.58 8.64 2.12
CA ASP A 372 -9.52 8.86 0.67
C ASP A 372 -8.08 9.09 0.21
N TRP A 373 -7.76 8.58 -0.98
CA TRP A 373 -6.51 8.86 -1.68
C TRP A 373 -6.75 8.88 -3.20
N ALA A 374 -5.98 9.70 -3.90
CA ALA A 374 -5.94 9.71 -5.35
C ALA A 374 -5.08 8.54 -5.87
N SER A 375 -3.93 8.33 -5.23
CA SER A 375 -3.02 7.22 -5.53
C SER A 375 -2.03 6.97 -4.39
N ILE A 376 -1.62 5.71 -4.21
CA ILE A 376 -0.49 5.33 -3.37
C ILE A 376 0.48 4.54 -4.23
N VAL A 377 1.68 5.09 -4.45
CA VAL A 377 2.73 4.44 -5.25
C VAL A 377 3.78 3.85 -4.33
N VAL A 378 4.08 2.59 -4.52
CA VAL A 378 5.08 1.84 -3.76
C VAL A 378 6.37 1.76 -4.56
N TYR A 379 7.46 2.17 -3.92
CA TYR A 379 8.82 2.05 -4.44
C TYR A 379 9.58 1.02 -3.63
N ALA A 380 10.25 0.10 -4.30
CA ALA A 380 11.05 -0.95 -3.68
C ALA A 380 12.50 -0.88 -4.15
N CYS A 381 13.41 -1.48 -3.37
CA CYS A 381 14.81 -1.58 -3.76
C CYS A 381 14.93 -2.33 -5.09
N GLU A 382 15.46 -1.66 -6.13
CA GLU A 382 15.64 -2.21 -7.47
C GLU A 382 16.43 -3.52 -7.44
N ALA A 383 17.55 -3.55 -6.72
CA ALA A 383 18.38 -4.74 -6.57
C ALA A 383 17.74 -5.83 -5.68
N SER A 384 16.54 -5.65 -5.14
CA SER A 384 15.94 -6.57 -4.15
C SER A 384 16.95 -7.05 -3.11
N CYS A 385 17.76 -6.12 -2.56
CA CYS A 385 18.93 -6.43 -1.73
C CYS A 385 18.59 -7.36 -0.57
N ASN A 386 19.51 -8.29 -0.28
CA ASN A 386 19.37 -9.26 0.80
C ASN A 386 20.10 -8.76 2.06
N ALA A 387 19.50 -7.86 2.82
CA ALA A 387 20.01 -7.46 4.14
C ALA A 387 19.59 -8.47 5.21
N SER A 388 20.22 -8.40 6.39
CA SER A 388 20.02 -9.33 7.51
C SER A 388 18.62 -9.35 8.12
N LEU A 389 17.77 -8.34 7.82
CA LEU A 389 16.43 -8.24 8.35
C LEU A 389 15.43 -9.00 7.46
N PRO A 390 14.57 -9.86 8.03
CA PRO A 390 13.53 -10.58 7.29
C PRO A 390 12.54 -9.66 6.60
N TYR A 391 12.09 -8.60 7.30
CA TYR A 391 11.18 -7.58 6.77
C TYR A 391 11.92 -6.25 6.64
N LYS A 392 12.05 -5.76 5.41
CA LYS A 392 12.74 -4.53 5.06
C LYS A 392 11.73 -3.44 4.79
N HIS A 393 11.96 -2.25 5.33
CA HIS A 393 11.14 -1.08 4.98
C HIS A 393 11.41 -0.67 3.55
N GLU A 394 10.34 -0.46 2.81
CA GLU A 394 10.31 0.15 1.50
C GLU A 394 9.56 1.48 1.56
N PHE A 395 9.49 2.21 0.47
CA PHE A 395 8.95 3.55 0.44
C PHE A 395 7.56 3.57 -0.22
N ALA A 396 6.67 4.45 0.24
CA ALA A 396 5.41 4.75 -0.41
C ALA A 396 5.25 6.25 -0.58
N TRP A 397 4.73 6.67 -1.72
CA TRP A 397 4.29 8.04 -1.96
C TRP A 397 2.77 8.08 -2.01
N VAL A 398 2.17 8.99 -1.25
CA VAL A 398 0.73 9.19 -1.20
C VAL A 398 0.36 10.47 -1.93
N GLN A 399 -0.58 10.39 -2.87
CA GLN A 399 -1.25 11.54 -3.44
C GLN A 399 -2.73 11.50 -3.02
N ILE A 400 -3.22 12.61 -2.50
CA ILE A 400 -4.63 12.78 -2.10
C ILE A 400 -5.29 13.71 -3.10
N HIS A 401 -6.58 13.51 -3.37
CA HIS A 401 -7.38 14.49 -4.09
C HIS A 401 -7.31 15.81 -3.33
N SER A 402 -7.07 16.93 -4.04
CA SER A 402 -6.76 18.24 -3.47
C SER A 402 -7.55 18.50 -2.18
N PRO A 403 -6.91 18.85 -1.08
CA PRO A 403 -7.65 19.31 0.07
C PRO A 403 -8.31 20.62 -0.33
N SER A 404 -9.63 20.59 -0.56
CA SER A 404 -10.39 21.82 -0.48
C SER A 404 -10.05 22.43 0.88
N THR A 405 -9.23 23.49 0.87
CA THR A 405 -8.99 24.47 1.91
C THR A 405 -9.77 24.25 3.21
N ALA A 406 -9.24 23.42 4.09
CA ALA A 406 -9.66 23.33 5.48
C ALA A 406 -8.39 23.10 6.33
N LEU A 407 -7.68 24.19 6.56
CA LEU A 407 -6.80 24.41 7.71
C LEU A 407 -7.29 25.64 8.44
#